data_fec47559f06c26b6517faf205d4ccc57
#
_entry.id   fec47559f06c26b6517faf205d4ccc57
#
_cell.length_a   1.000
_cell.length_b   1.000
_cell.length_c   1.000
_cell.angle_alpha   90.00
_cell.angle_beta   90.00
_cell.angle_gamma   90.00
#
_symmetry.space_group_name_H-M   'P 1'
#
loop_
_entity.id
_entity.type
_entity.pdbx_description
1 polymer ?
#
loop_
_entity_poly.entity_id
_entity_poly.type
_entity_poly.pdbx_seq_one_letter_code
_entity_poly.pdbx_strand_id
1 'polypeptide(L)' 'MDQEAGKKEIIDFLESKSKTKTKFYFNDFTKLFPDMKPREVKKLLTALVQEGKLVFWSSGSTTMYGMKDAGKTDEG' A
#
# COMPACT_ATOMS: atom_id res chain seq x y z
N MET A 1 -6.00 -14.77 -7.82
CA MET A 1 -5.80 -14.54 -6.40
C MET A 1 -6.98 -13.81 -5.82
N ASP A 2 -7.35 -14.21 -4.64
CA ASP A 2 -8.47 -13.59 -3.97
C ASP A 2 -8.11 -12.18 -3.56
N GLN A 3 -9.01 -11.26 -3.66
CA GLN A 3 -8.73 -9.88 -3.27
C GLN A 3 -8.44 -9.77 -1.79
N GLU A 4 -9.11 -10.56 -0.98
CA GLU A 4 -8.87 -10.53 0.46
C GLU A 4 -7.44 -10.95 0.76
N ALA A 5 -6.97 -11.98 0.10
CA ALA A 5 -5.60 -12.42 0.32
C ALA A 5 -4.61 -11.36 -0.14
N GLY A 6 -4.91 -10.72 -1.27
CA GLY A 6 -4.03 -9.66 -1.76
C GLY A 6 -3.96 -8.48 -0.82
N LYS A 7 -5.12 -8.09 -0.28
CA LYS A 7 -5.14 -6.97 0.67
C LYS A 7 -4.33 -7.29 1.91
N LYS A 8 -4.47 -8.51 2.42
CA LYS A 8 -3.74 -8.90 3.60
C LYS A 8 -2.24 -8.90 3.33
N GLU A 9 -1.86 -9.35 2.16
CA GLU A 9 -0.46 -9.38 1.81
C GLU A 9 0.12 -7.97 1.81
N ILE A 10 -0.61 -7.01 1.27
CA ILE A 10 -0.16 -5.63 1.24
C ILE A 10 -0.02 -5.08 2.66
N ILE A 11 -1.00 -5.35 3.50
CA ILE A 11 -0.97 -4.85 4.87
C ILE A 11 0.22 -5.47 5.61
N ASP A 12 0.43 -6.77 5.46
CA ASP A 12 1.55 -7.42 6.12
C ASP A 12 2.87 -6.84 5.65
N PHE A 13 2.99 -6.60 4.35
CA PHE A 13 4.21 -6.03 3.80
C PHE A 13 4.46 -4.65 4.39
N LEU A 14 3.43 -3.83 4.45
CA LEU A 14 3.58 -2.48 4.97
C LEU A 14 3.89 -2.49 6.45
N GLU A 15 3.23 -3.36 7.20
CA GLU A 15 3.49 -3.43 8.63
C GLU A 15 4.92 -3.85 8.92
N SER A 16 5.43 -4.76 8.13
CA SER A 16 6.79 -5.25 8.37
C SER A 16 7.83 -4.19 8.01
N LYS A 17 7.48 -3.24 7.16
CA LYS A 17 8.44 -2.23 6.73
C LYS A 17 8.19 -0.87 7.36
N SER A 18 7.11 -0.72 8.09
CA SER A 18 6.72 0.62 8.56
C SER A 18 7.71 1.22 9.53
N LYS A 19 8.57 0.41 10.14
CA LYS A 19 9.55 0.94 11.07
C LYS A 19 10.67 1.68 10.38
N THR A 20 10.93 1.32 9.13
CA THR A 20 12.01 1.96 8.40
C THR A 20 11.49 2.84 7.29
N LYS A 21 10.29 2.63 6.83
CA LYS A 21 9.79 3.38 5.70
C LYS A 21 8.28 3.45 5.79
N THR A 22 7.71 4.62 5.61
CA THR A 22 6.28 4.78 5.72
C THR A 22 5.61 5.03 4.38
N LYS A 23 6.36 5.35 3.35
CA LYS A 23 5.81 5.60 2.03
C LYS A 23 6.50 4.68 1.03
N PHE A 24 5.70 4.09 0.15
CA PHE A 24 6.21 3.15 -0.83
C PHE A 24 5.67 3.52 -2.19
N TYR A 25 6.49 3.34 -3.21
CA TYR A 25 6.04 3.63 -4.56
C TYR A 25 5.15 2.51 -5.05
N PHE A 26 4.34 2.82 -6.04
CA PHE A 26 3.48 1.82 -6.65
C PHE A 26 4.30 0.62 -7.14
N ASN A 27 5.49 0.87 -7.68
CA ASN A 27 6.32 -0.22 -8.18
C ASN A 27 6.73 -1.21 -7.08
N ASP A 28 6.82 -0.74 -5.84
CA ASP A 28 7.16 -1.65 -4.75
C ASP A 28 6.07 -2.71 -4.59
N PHE A 29 4.84 -2.31 -4.82
CA PHE A 29 3.73 -3.25 -4.68
C PHE A 29 3.63 -4.17 -5.88
N THR A 30 3.99 -3.71 -7.07
CA THR A 30 3.97 -4.59 -8.22
C THR A 30 5.05 -5.66 -8.09
N LYS A 31 6.14 -5.35 -7.42
CA LYS A 31 7.17 -6.35 -7.18
C LYS A 31 6.72 -7.37 -6.14
N LEU A 32 5.86 -6.94 -5.24
CA LEU A 32 5.34 -7.85 -4.23
C LEU A 32 4.44 -8.90 -4.89
N PHE A 33 3.78 -8.53 -5.98
CA PHE A 33 2.90 -9.45 -6.68
C PHE A 33 3.37 -9.63 -8.11
N PRO A 34 4.46 -10.37 -8.31
CA PRO A 34 5.00 -10.50 -9.67
C PRO A 34 4.08 -11.23 -10.63
N ASP A 35 3.15 -12.03 -10.09
CA ASP A 35 2.22 -12.74 -10.95
C ASP A 35 0.96 -11.96 -11.25
N MET A 36 0.80 -10.78 -10.67
CA MET A 36 -0.39 -9.98 -10.90
C MET A 36 -0.08 -8.84 -11.84
N LYS A 37 -1.07 -8.43 -12.59
CA LYS A 37 -0.91 -7.29 -13.47
C LYS A 37 -0.94 -6.01 -12.67
N PRO A 38 -0.26 -4.97 -13.11
CA PRO A 38 -0.26 -3.70 -12.37
C PRO A 38 -1.65 -3.17 -12.08
N ARG A 39 -2.58 -3.34 -13.02
CA ARG A 39 -3.93 -2.84 -12.79
C ARG A 39 -4.60 -3.57 -11.64
N GLU A 40 -4.30 -4.85 -11.48
CA GLU A 40 -4.87 -5.62 -10.38
C GLU A 40 -4.32 -5.13 -9.05
N VAL A 41 -3.02 -4.89 -9.03
CA VAL A 41 -2.39 -4.37 -7.83
C VAL A 41 -2.97 -3.02 -7.47
N LYS A 42 -3.20 -2.19 -8.46
CA LYS A 42 -3.77 -0.86 -8.21
C LYS A 42 -5.18 -0.97 -7.64
N LYS A 43 -5.95 -1.93 -8.09
CA LYS A 43 -7.28 -2.13 -7.55
C LYS A 43 -7.23 -2.45 -6.07
N LEU A 44 -6.31 -3.30 -5.67
CA LEU A 44 -6.16 -3.66 -4.26
C LEU A 44 -5.78 -2.44 -3.44
N LEU A 45 -4.83 -1.67 -3.94
CA LEU A 45 -4.39 -0.48 -3.22
C LEU A 45 -5.52 0.53 -3.10
N THR A 46 -6.26 0.74 -4.18
CA THR A 46 -7.36 1.67 -4.16
C THR A 46 -8.44 1.24 -3.17
N ALA A 47 -8.73 -0.06 -3.15
CA ALA A 47 -9.73 -0.57 -2.22
C ALA A 47 -9.30 -0.34 -0.77
N LEU A 48 -8.03 -0.56 -0.48
CA LEU A 48 -7.54 -0.35 0.88
C LEU A 48 -7.59 1.12 1.27
N VAL A 49 -7.32 2.01 0.33
CA VAL A 49 -7.42 3.43 0.60
C VAL A 49 -8.88 3.79 0.88
N GLN A 50 -9.80 3.23 0.12
CA GLN A 50 -11.22 3.51 0.32
C GLN A 50 -11.71 2.95 1.64
N GLU A 51 -11.11 1.86 2.11
CA GLU A 51 -11.48 1.28 3.39
C GLU A 51 -10.85 2.04 4.55
N GLY A 52 -10.00 2.98 4.27
CA GLY A 52 -9.36 3.76 5.32
C GLY A 52 -8.16 3.09 5.95
N LYS A 53 -7.63 2.05 5.31
CA LYS A 53 -6.47 1.36 5.84
C LYS A 53 -5.17 1.89 5.29
N LEU A 54 -5.21 2.49 4.13
CA LEU A 54 -4.03 3.08 3.52
C LEU A 54 -4.30 4.52 3.16
N VAL A 55 -3.23 5.28 2.98
CA VAL A 55 -3.32 6.62 2.43
C VAL A 55 -2.40 6.65 1.23
N PHE A 56 -2.62 7.60 0.35
CA PHE A 56 -1.72 7.72 -0.77
C PHE A 56 -1.33 9.17 -0.97
N TRP A 57 -0.18 9.35 -1.56
CA TRP A 57 0.33 10.68 -1.87
C TRP A 57 0.64 10.73 -3.35
N SER A 58 0.24 11.80 -3.99
CA SER A 58 0.50 11.98 -5.41
C SER A 58 1.37 13.22 -5.55
N SER A 59 2.52 13.06 -6.15
CA SER A 59 3.42 14.18 -6.32
C SER A 59 3.96 14.12 -7.73
N GLY A 60 3.52 15.05 -8.55
CA GLY A 60 3.91 15.03 -9.94
C GLY A 60 3.41 13.77 -10.61
N SER A 61 4.31 13.03 -11.21
CA SER A 61 3.94 11.80 -11.88
C SER A 61 4.14 10.58 -10.99
N THR A 62 4.46 10.80 -9.72
CA THR A 62 4.75 9.69 -8.81
C THR A 62 3.62 9.51 -7.81
N THR A 63 3.23 8.27 -7.58
CA THR A 63 2.21 7.98 -6.58
C THR A 63 2.82 7.04 -5.54
N MET A 64 2.60 7.34 -4.28
CA MET A 64 3.09 6.53 -3.19
C MET A 64 1.95 6.14 -2.29
N TYR A 65 2.11 5.05 -1.59
CA TYR A 65 1.10 4.55 -0.69
C TYR A 65 1.75 4.17 0.64
N GLY A 66 0.97 4.19 1.70
CA GLY A 66 1.50 3.78 2.99
C GLY A 66 0.36 3.47 3.95
N MET A 67 0.71 2.91 5.10
CA MET A 67 -0.27 2.61 6.12
C MET A 67 -0.77 3.92 6.71
N LYS A 68 -2.05 3.99 6.91
CA LYS A 68 -2.63 5.19 7.50
C LYS A 68 -2.08 5.43 8.89
N ASP A 69 -1.97 4.37 9.68
CA ASP A 69 -1.50 4.53 11.04
C ASP A 69 -0.03 4.84 11.14
N ALA A 70 0.75 4.43 10.17
CA ALA A 70 2.19 4.64 10.24
C ALA A 70 2.53 6.11 10.19
N GLY A 71 1.68 6.90 9.60
CA GLY A 71 1.97 8.31 9.48
C GLY A 71 1.52 9.14 10.64
N LYS A 72 0.82 8.55 11.63
CA LYS A 72 0.38 9.32 12.68
C LYS A 72 0.96 8.96 13.89
N THR A 73 2.14 8.75 13.96
CA THR A 73 2.70 8.25 15.09
C THR A 73 2.52 9.04 16.23
N ASP A 74 2.42 10.21 16.22
CA ASP A 74 2.41 10.86 17.39
C ASP A 74 1.26 11.47 17.54
N GLU A 75 0.43 11.39 17.00
CA GLU A 75 -0.54 11.98 17.12
C GLU A 75 -0.99 11.94 18.11
N GLY A 76 -0.79 11.39 18.50
CA GLY A 76 -1.28 11.45 19.79
C GLY A 76 -1.70 12.34 19.93
#